data_080dec614bbf68232a18c40c9ad8c153
#
_entry.id   080dec614bbf68232a18c40c9ad8c153
#
_cell.length_a   1.000
_cell.length_b   1.000
_cell.length_c   1.000
_cell.angle_alpha   90.00
_cell.angle_beta   90.00
_cell.angle_gamma   90.00
#
_symmetry.space_group_name_H-M   'P 1'
#
loop_
_entity.id
_entity.type
_entity.pdbx_description
1 polymer ?
#
loop_
_entity_poly.entity_id
_entity_poly.type
_entity_poly.pdbx_seq_one_letter_code
_entity_poly.pdbx_strand_id
1 'polypeptide(L)'
;ISSAASDVYKRQVDTPEAAAEACEKIGGTEWVVKAQVHAGGRGKAGGVKLVKSKEDAKAFAANWLGKRLVTYQTDANGQPVTKILVESCTDIAKELYLGAVVDRSSRRIVFMASTEGGVDIEKIAHETPEKILKATIDPLVGAQPFQGRDLAFQLGLEGKQVAQFAKIFVGLAKLFKDHDLALLEVNPLVIKADGDLHCLDAKINIDANAMYRQPKLKTFHDLSLIHI
;
A
#
# COMPACT_ATOMS: atom_id res chain seq x y z
N ILE A 1 -10.42 8.68 0.87
CA ILE A 1 -10.10 8.65 -0.57
C ILE A 1 -11.43 8.73 -1.30
N SER A 2 -11.61 9.76 -2.14
CA SER A 2 -12.78 9.86 -3.00
C SER A 2 -12.81 8.65 -3.94
N SER A 3 -13.87 7.87 -3.91
CA SER A 3 -14.08 6.70 -4.79
C SER A 3 -13.95 7.06 -6.28
N ALA A 4 -14.32 8.28 -6.67
CA ALA A 4 -14.23 8.76 -8.04
C ALA A 4 -12.80 8.83 -8.62
N ALA A 5 -11.80 9.19 -7.81
CA ALA A 5 -10.41 9.25 -8.29
C ALA A 5 -9.76 7.87 -8.44
N SER A 6 -10.22 6.87 -7.68
CA SER A 6 -9.70 5.50 -7.80
C SER A 6 -10.26 4.76 -9.01
N ASP A 7 -11.43 5.13 -9.50
CA ASP A 7 -12.10 4.45 -10.62
C ASP A 7 -11.53 4.79 -12.01
N VAL A 8 -10.62 5.78 -12.09
CA VAL A 8 -10.03 6.24 -13.36
C VAL A 8 -8.91 5.30 -13.82
N TYR A 9 -8.08 4.80 -12.90
CA TYR A 9 -6.88 4.03 -13.22
C TYR A 9 -6.80 2.68 -12.51
N LYS A 10 -7.76 2.34 -11.65
CA LYS A 10 -7.86 1.04 -10.98
C LYS A 10 -9.30 0.67 -10.66
N ARG A 11 -9.64 -0.61 -10.74
CA ARG A 11 -10.95 -1.18 -10.44
C ARG A 11 -10.83 -2.48 -9.69
N GLN A 12 -11.67 -2.66 -8.70
CA GLN A 12 -11.80 -3.91 -7.96
C GLN A 12 -12.99 -4.70 -8.52
N VAL A 13 -12.77 -5.99 -8.79
CA VAL A 13 -13.73 -6.88 -9.43
C VAL A 13 -13.79 -8.22 -8.71
N ASP A 14 -14.92 -8.91 -8.84
CA ASP A 14 -15.21 -10.20 -8.18
C ASP A 14 -15.60 -11.32 -9.18
N THR A 15 -15.56 -11.02 -10.47
CA THR A 15 -15.77 -12.01 -11.54
C THR A 15 -14.69 -11.91 -12.61
N PRO A 16 -14.40 -13.01 -13.34
CA PRO A 16 -13.45 -12.98 -14.45
C PRO A 16 -13.88 -12.04 -15.59
N GLU A 17 -15.16 -11.99 -15.88
CA GLU A 17 -15.74 -11.11 -16.91
C GLU A 17 -15.52 -9.64 -16.56
N ALA A 18 -15.79 -9.27 -15.31
CA ALA A 18 -15.58 -7.91 -14.81
C ALA A 18 -14.09 -7.50 -14.86
N ALA A 19 -13.15 -8.46 -14.77
CA ALA A 19 -11.72 -8.16 -14.92
C ALA A 19 -11.38 -7.71 -16.35
N ALA A 20 -11.94 -8.36 -17.36
CA ALA A 20 -11.78 -7.94 -18.77
C ALA A 20 -12.42 -6.57 -19.02
N GLU A 21 -13.64 -6.34 -18.51
CA GLU A 21 -14.34 -5.04 -18.63
C GLU A 21 -13.56 -3.91 -17.90
N ALA A 22 -12.92 -4.23 -16.78
CA ALA A 22 -12.12 -3.27 -16.04
C ALA A 22 -10.93 -2.76 -16.88
N CYS A 23 -10.26 -3.66 -17.64
CA CYS A 23 -9.19 -3.27 -18.56
C CYS A 23 -9.71 -2.28 -19.63
N GLU A 24 -10.90 -2.52 -20.18
CA GLU A 24 -11.51 -1.60 -21.17
C GLU A 24 -11.80 -0.23 -20.58
N LYS A 25 -12.38 -0.21 -19.36
CA LYS A 25 -12.77 1.04 -18.68
C LYS A 25 -11.55 1.85 -18.22
N ILE A 26 -10.46 1.19 -17.82
CA ILE A 26 -9.22 1.84 -17.44
C ILE A 26 -8.48 2.35 -18.68
N GLY A 27 -8.59 1.64 -19.81
CA GLY A 27 -7.85 1.94 -21.03
C GLY A 27 -6.38 1.50 -20.96
N GLY A 28 -5.62 1.83 -22.01
CA GLY A 28 -4.21 1.43 -22.11
C GLY A 28 -4.02 0.06 -22.78
N THR A 29 -2.79 -0.44 -22.77
CA THR A 29 -2.39 -1.69 -23.44
C THR A 29 -1.80 -2.71 -22.48
N GLU A 30 -1.50 -2.32 -21.25
CA GLU A 30 -0.93 -3.16 -20.22
C GLU A 30 -1.56 -2.82 -18.86
N TRP A 31 -1.84 -3.84 -18.06
CA TRP A 31 -2.45 -3.71 -16.75
C TRP A 31 -1.74 -4.61 -15.75
N VAL A 32 -1.80 -4.22 -14.47
CA VAL A 32 -1.39 -5.09 -13.37
C VAL A 32 -2.64 -5.63 -12.69
N VAL A 33 -2.72 -6.96 -12.56
CA VAL A 33 -3.80 -7.65 -11.87
C VAL A 33 -3.29 -8.21 -10.55
N LYS A 34 -4.01 -7.92 -9.46
CA LYS A 34 -3.57 -8.25 -8.10
C LYS A 34 -4.68 -8.96 -7.32
N ALA A 35 -4.41 -10.17 -6.85
CA ALA A 35 -5.29 -10.85 -5.90
C ALA A 35 -5.38 -10.02 -4.59
N GLN A 36 -6.61 -9.81 -4.10
CA GLN A 36 -6.84 -9.05 -2.88
C GLN A 36 -6.93 -10.00 -1.69
N VAL A 37 -5.94 -9.90 -0.81
CA VAL A 37 -5.86 -10.64 0.47
C VAL A 37 -5.28 -9.72 1.54
N HIS A 38 -5.58 -9.99 2.80
CA HIS A 38 -5.08 -9.22 3.94
C HIS A 38 -3.67 -9.67 4.38
N ALA A 39 -2.79 -9.82 3.40
CA ALA A 39 -1.39 -10.19 3.64
C ALA A 39 -0.48 -9.53 2.60
N GLY A 40 0.76 -9.27 2.99
CA GLY A 40 1.83 -8.87 2.08
C GLY A 40 2.43 -10.08 1.34
N GLY A 41 3.42 -9.81 0.45
CA GLY A 41 4.12 -10.88 -0.28
C GLY A 41 3.36 -11.48 -1.46
N ARG A 42 2.24 -10.89 -1.87
CA ARG A 42 1.39 -11.36 -2.97
C ARG A 42 2.15 -11.58 -4.28
N GLY A 43 3.09 -10.68 -4.60
CA GLY A 43 3.89 -10.79 -5.82
C GLY A 43 4.71 -12.09 -5.87
N LYS A 44 5.42 -12.40 -4.78
CA LYS A 44 6.22 -13.65 -4.66
C LYS A 44 5.36 -14.90 -4.66
N ALA A 45 4.11 -14.80 -4.23
CA ALA A 45 3.15 -15.91 -4.21
C ALA A 45 2.35 -16.06 -5.52
N GLY A 46 2.68 -15.31 -6.58
CA GLY A 46 1.96 -15.35 -7.85
C GLY A 46 0.61 -14.63 -7.87
N GLY A 47 0.29 -13.92 -6.79
CA GLY A 47 -0.95 -13.11 -6.67
C GLY A 47 -0.89 -11.75 -7.34
N VAL A 48 0.18 -11.44 -8.09
CA VAL A 48 0.34 -10.22 -8.90
C VAL A 48 0.90 -10.60 -10.26
N LYS A 49 0.31 -10.06 -11.33
CA LYS A 49 0.75 -10.34 -12.71
C LYS A 49 0.56 -9.10 -13.59
N LEU A 50 1.56 -8.81 -14.42
CA LEU A 50 1.43 -7.92 -15.57
C LEU A 50 0.72 -8.67 -16.69
N VAL A 51 -0.32 -8.08 -17.25
CA VAL A 51 -1.11 -8.64 -18.36
C VAL A 51 -1.17 -7.65 -19.52
N LYS A 52 -1.16 -8.17 -20.75
CA LYS A 52 -1.14 -7.38 -22.00
C LYS A 52 -2.41 -7.58 -22.84
N SER A 53 -3.34 -8.39 -22.34
CA SER A 53 -4.64 -8.62 -22.96
C SER A 53 -5.73 -8.70 -21.90
N LYS A 54 -6.97 -8.45 -22.32
CA LYS A 54 -8.16 -8.59 -21.46
C LYS A 54 -8.41 -10.06 -21.13
N GLU A 55 -8.09 -10.94 -22.06
CA GLU A 55 -8.17 -12.39 -21.92
C GLU A 55 -7.23 -12.89 -20.83
N ASP A 56 -6.00 -12.36 -20.75
CA ASP A 56 -5.06 -12.67 -19.67
C ASP A 56 -5.56 -12.17 -18.30
N ALA A 57 -6.17 -10.99 -18.25
CA ALA A 57 -6.77 -10.46 -17.03
C ALA A 57 -7.93 -11.36 -16.56
N LYS A 58 -8.81 -11.77 -17.48
CA LYS A 58 -9.89 -12.72 -17.23
C LYS A 58 -9.36 -14.06 -16.75
N ALA A 59 -8.35 -14.61 -17.41
CA ALA A 59 -7.73 -15.89 -17.04
C ALA A 59 -7.08 -15.82 -15.63
N PHE A 60 -6.41 -14.71 -15.30
CA PHE A 60 -5.86 -14.49 -13.96
C PHE A 60 -6.96 -14.46 -12.90
N ALA A 61 -8.05 -13.74 -13.15
CA ALA A 61 -9.18 -13.67 -12.23
C ALA A 61 -9.84 -15.04 -12.04
N ALA A 62 -10.07 -15.80 -13.11
CA ALA A 62 -10.60 -17.16 -13.06
C ALA A 62 -9.67 -18.13 -12.29
N ASN A 63 -8.35 -17.89 -12.38
CA ASN A 63 -7.39 -18.73 -11.65
C ASN A 63 -7.40 -18.45 -10.14
N TRP A 64 -7.64 -17.21 -9.69
CA TRP A 64 -7.49 -16.86 -8.28
C TRP A 64 -8.79 -16.72 -7.50
N LEU A 65 -9.88 -16.24 -8.12
CA LEU A 65 -11.17 -16.08 -7.43
C LEU A 65 -11.66 -17.42 -6.87
N GLY A 66 -12.09 -17.39 -5.61
CA GLY A 66 -12.56 -18.56 -4.87
C GLY A 66 -11.44 -19.49 -4.35
N LYS A 67 -10.17 -19.19 -4.63
CA LYS A 67 -9.02 -19.93 -4.08
C LYS A 67 -8.39 -19.21 -2.91
N ARG A 68 -7.42 -19.85 -2.28
CA ARG A 68 -6.63 -19.29 -1.18
C ARG A 68 -5.21 -19.01 -1.66
N LEU A 69 -4.71 -17.83 -1.31
CA LEU A 69 -3.35 -17.41 -1.60
C LEU A 69 -2.50 -17.56 -0.33
N VAL A 70 -1.46 -18.37 -0.43
CA VAL A 70 -0.45 -18.55 0.62
C VAL A 70 0.71 -17.63 0.36
N THR A 71 1.05 -16.78 1.34
CA THR A 71 2.22 -15.90 1.32
C THR A 71 3.08 -16.17 2.54
N TYR A 72 4.27 -15.59 2.62
CA TYR A 72 5.12 -15.71 3.80
C TYR A 72 4.53 -15.04 5.06
N GLN A 73 3.49 -14.21 4.92
CA GLN A 73 2.78 -13.54 6.01
C GLN A 73 1.48 -14.27 6.42
N THR A 74 1.10 -15.35 5.72
CA THR A 74 -0.08 -16.15 6.07
C THR A 74 0.32 -17.45 6.74
N ASP A 75 -0.65 -18.12 7.36
CA ASP A 75 -0.50 -19.52 7.71
C ASP A 75 -0.50 -20.43 6.46
N ALA A 76 -0.34 -21.73 6.67
CA ALA A 76 -0.31 -22.74 5.58
C ALA A 76 -1.66 -22.83 4.83
N ASN A 77 -2.77 -22.39 5.43
CA ASN A 77 -4.08 -22.36 4.78
C ASN A 77 -4.24 -21.14 3.86
N GLY A 78 -3.42 -20.12 3.99
CA GLY A 78 -3.49 -18.89 3.21
C GLY A 78 -4.74 -18.07 3.47
N GLN A 79 -4.97 -17.05 2.64
CA GLN A 79 -6.11 -16.13 2.71
C GLN A 79 -7.03 -16.30 1.50
N PRO A 80 -8.36 -16.25 1.65
CA PRO A 80 -9.29 -16.37 0.55
C PRO A 80 -9.18 -15.18 -0.40
N VAL A 81 -9.16 -15.44 -1.68
CA VAL A 81 -9.18 -14.40 -2.73
C VAL A 81 -10.63 -14.23 -3.19
N THR A 82 -11.27 -13.17 -2.74
CA THR A 82 -12.66 -12.84 -3.11
C THR A 82 -12.74 -11.75 -4.17
N LYS A 83 -11.63 -11.01 -4.36
CA LYS A 83 -11.58 -9.87 -5.29
C LYS A 83 -10.23 -9.80 -6.00
N ILE A 84 -10.26 -9.25 -7.21
CA ILE A 84 -9.08 -8.91 -8.00
C ILE A 84 -9.06 -7.40 -8.20
N LEU A 85 -7.91 -6.77 -8.00
CA LEU A 85 -7.66 -5.40 -8.40
C LEU A 85 -7.04 -5.41 -9.79
N VAL A 86 -7.63 -4.65 -10.71
CA VAL A 86 -7.08 -4.35 -12.03
C VAL A 86 -6.65 -2.88 -12.01
N GLU A 87 -5.42 -2.60 -12.36
CA GLU A 87 -4.91 -1.22 -12.42
C GLU A 87 -4.04 -1.00 -13.66
N SER A 88 -3.95 0.26 -14.11
CA SER A 88 -3.02 0.63 -15.18
C SER A 88 -1.58 0.36 -14.75
N CYS A 89 -0.75 -0.07 -15.70
CA CYS A 89 0.67 -0.25 -15.42
C CYS A 89 1.31 1.10 -15.06
N THR A 90 2.12 1.12 -14.01
CA THR A 90 2.91 2.28 -13.60
C THR A 90 4.34 2.07 -14.04
N ASP A 91 4.89 3.03 -14.78
CA ASP A 91 6.29 3.02 -15.20
C ASP A 91 7.17 3.43 -14.00
N ILE A 92 7.79 2.44 -13.36
CA ILE A 92 8.54 2.58 -12.12
C ILE A 92 10.02 2.78 -12.42
N ALA A 93 10.56 3.94 -12.04
CA ALA A 93 12.00 4.21 -12.10
C ALA A 93 12.73 3.76 -10.82
N LYS A 94 12.10 3.94 -9.64
CA LYS A 94 12.68 3.53 -8.36
C LYS A 94 11.59 3.22 -7.34
N GLU A 95 11.82 2.22 -6.50
CA GLU A 95 10.96 1.86 -5.39
C GLU A 95 11.55 2.35 -4.07
N LEU A 96 10.68 2.88 -3.21
CA LEU A 96 10.99 3.35 -1.86
C LEU A 96 10.02 2.70 -0.88
N TYR A 97 10.40 2.67 0.39
CA TYR A 97 9.53 2.31 1.50
C TYR A 97 9.15 3.54 2.32
N LEU A 98 7.90 3.61 2.73
CA LEU A 98 7.42 4.59 3.71
C LEU A 98 6.38 3.93 4.61
N GLY A 99 6.64 3.90 5.91
CA GLY A 99 5.71 3.32 6.87
C GLY A 99 5.60 4.16 8.14
N ALA A 100 4.57 3.90 8.94
CA ALA A 100 4.38 4.52 10.24
C ALA A 100 3.77 3.52 11.24
N VAL A 101 4.25 3.58 12.46
CA VAL A 101 3.76 2.77 13.59
C VAL A 101 3.69 3.63 14.85
N VAL A 102 2.95 3.14 15.85
CA VAL A 102 3.03 3.69 17.21
C VAL A 102 4.22 3.03 17.92
N ASP A 103 5.23 3.83 18.25
CA ASP A 103 6.27 3.39 19.16
C ASP A 103 5.79 3.56 20.61
N ARG A 104 5.59 2.42 21.26
CA ARG A 104 5.07 2.37 22.64
C ARG A 104 6.06 2.89 23.66
N SER A 105 7.36 2.78 23.40
CA SER A 105 8.41 3.23 24.32
C SER A 105 8.47 4.76 24.39
N SER A 106 8.47 5.43 23.26
CA SER A 106 8.46 6.89 23.19
C SER A 106 7.06 7.50 23.23
N ARG A 107 6.00 6.67 23.09
CA ARG A 107 4.59 7.10 22.97
C ARG A 107 4.38 8.10 21.82
N ARG A 108 5.04 7.84 20.70
CA ARG A 108 5.04 8.70 19.51
C ARG A 108 4.65 7.88 18.27
N ILE A 109 4.17 8.56 17.26
CA ILE A 109 4.10 8.00 15.91
C ILE A 109 5.51 8.12 15.33
N VAL A 110 6.06 7.00 14.85
CA VAL A 110 7.36 6.96 14.19
C VAL A 110 7.16 6.59 12.74
N PHE A 111 7.58 7.48 11.85
CA PHE A 111 7.72 7.20 10.44
C PHE A 111 9.06 6.55 10.15
N MET A 112 9.04 5.57 9.27
CA MET A 112 10.21 4.88 8.76
C MET A 112 10.22 5.01 7.25
N ALA A 113 11.38 5.34 6.69
CA ALA A 113 11.56 5.44 5.25
C ALA A 113 12.85 4.73 4.84
N SER A 114 12.87 4.14 3.64
CA SER A 114 14.06 3.47 3.09
C SER A 114 14.10 3.58 1.58
N THR A 115 15.30 3.52 1.02
CA THR A 115 15.52 3.36 -0.43
C THR A 115 15.30 1.91 -0.90
N GLU A 116 15.07 0.98 0.03
CA GLU A 116 14.78 -0.42 -0.23
C GLU A 116 13.24 -0.61 -0.23
N GLY A 117 12.60 -0.30 -1.35
CA GLY A 117 11.17 -0.52 -1.56
C GLY A 117 10.88 -1.89 -2.18
N GLY A 118 9.60 -2.30 -2.15
CA GLY A 118 9.14 -3.56 -2.76
C GLY A 118 9.64 -4.84 -2.07
N VAL A 119 10.30 -4.71 -0.93
CA VAL A 119 10.91 -5.82 -0.17
C VAL A 119 10.36 -5.92 1.25
N ASP A 120 10.74 -6.99 1.93
CA ASP A 120 10.43 -7.22 3.34
C ASP A 120 11.27 -6.27 4.22
N ILE A 121 10.61 -5.25 4.78
CA ILE A 121 11.29 -4.22 5.57
C ILE A 121 11.79 -4.75 6.91
N GLU A 122 11.15 -5.78 7.46
CA GLU A 122 11.59 -6.41 8.70
C GLU A 122 12.97 -7.05 8.52
N LYS A 123 13.22 -7.63 7.34
CA LYS A 123 14.54 -8.15 7.00
C LYS A 123 15.59 -7.04 6.92
N ILE A 124 15.26 -5.93 6.26
CA ILE A 124 16.15 -4.75 6.19
C ILE A 124 16.43 -4.20 7.60
N ALA A 125 15.40 -4.13 8.45
CA ALA A 125 15.55 -3.66 9.83
C ALA A 125 16.49 -4.54 10.66
N HIS A 126 16.56 -5.84 10.36
CA HIS A 126 17.44 -6.77 11.07
C HIS A 126 18.86 -6.80 10.49
N GLU A 127 19.00 -6.82 9.16
CA GLU A 127 20.29 -7.00 8.49
C GLU A 127 21.06 -5.69 8.28
N THR A 128 20.35 -4.60 8.00
CA THR A 128 20.93 -3.28 7.66
C THR A 128 20.09 -2.14 8.26
N PRO A 129 19.97 -2.05 9.60
CA PRO A 129 19.10 -1.08 10.28
C PRO A 129 19.42 0.38 9.95
N GLU A 130 20.65 0.67 9.55
CA GLU A 130 21.12 2.00 9.13
C GLU A 130 20.42 2.49 7.83
N LYS A 131 19.87 1.58 7.04
CA LYS A 131 19.09 1.92 5.84
C LYS A 131 17.67 2.38 6.15
N ILE A 132 17.23 2.28 7.41
CA ILE A 132 15.93 2.74 7.85
C ILE A 132 16.05 4.11 8.51
N LEU A 133 15.64 5.12 7.77
CA LEU A 133 15.52 6.48 8.25
C LEU A 133 14.28 6.63 9.12
N LYS A 134 14.35 7.44 10.17
CA LYS A 134 13.24 7.61 11.11
C LYS A 134 12.90 9.07 11.33
N ALA A 135 11.60 9.38 11.42
CA ALA A 135 11.10 10.66 11.88
C ALA A 135 10.03 10.42 12.95
N THR A 136 10.24 11.01 14.10
CA THR A 136 9.31 10.93 15.23
C THR A 136 8.35 12.11 15.21
N ILE A 137 7.04 11.83 15.31
CA ILE A 137 5.99 12.84 15.30
C ILE A 137 5.52 13.11 16.72
N ASP A 138 5.61 14.38 17.13
CA ASP A 138 5.02 14.81 18.38
C ASP A 138 3.49 14.82 18.24
N PRO A 139 2.72 14.15 19.14
CA PRO A 139 1.27 14.03 19.02
C PRO A 139 0.54 15.37 19.21
N LEU A 140 1.14 16.36 19.86
CA LEU A 140 0.56 17.69 20.07
C LEU A 140 0.78 18.59 18.85
N VAL A 141 2.03 18.65 18.37
CA VAL A 141 2.42 19.50 17.24
C VAL A 141 2.02 18.90 15.90
N GLY A 142 2.00 17.57 15.81
CA GLY A 142 1.77 16.83 14.56
C GLY A 142 2.99 16.84 13.63
N ALA A 143 2.84 16.22 12.49
CA ALA A 143 3.88 16.16 11.47
C ALA A 143 4.09 17.53 10.81
N GLN A 144 5.35 17.92 10.66
CA GLN A 144 5.73 19.20 10.06
C GLN A 144 6.37 18.97 8.68
N PRO A 145 6.13 19.86 7.70
CA PRO A 145 6.68 19.72 6.35
C PRO A 145 8.21 19.62 6.31
N PHE A 146 8.92 20.25 7.25
CA PHE A 146 10.38 20.19 7.31
C PHE A 146 10.88 18.76 7.60
N GLN A 147 10.16 17.99 8.45
CA GLN A 147 10.51 16.59 8.74
C GLN A 147 10.41 15.72 7.48
N GLY A 148 9.36 15.95 6.69
CA GLY A 148 9.20 15.27 5.39
C GLY A 148 10.30 15.67 4.39
N ARG A 149 10.72 16.94 4.36
CA ARG A 149 11.83 17.37 3.51
C ARG A 149 13.16 16.77 3.96
N ASP A 150 13.41 16.71 5.26
CA ASP A 150 14.62 16.12 5.81
C ASP A 150 14.73 14.63 5.42
N LEU A 151 13.68 13.84 5.62
CA LEU A 151 13.63 12.45 5.15
C LEU A 151 13.81 12.35 3.64
N ALA A 152 13.19 13.24 2.85
CA ALA A 152 13.32 13.25 1.40
C ALA A 152 14.77 13.43 0.96
N PHE A 153 15.51 14.36 1.57
CA PHE A 153 16.93 14.56 1.28
C PHE A 153 17.77 13.35 1.67
N GLN A 154 17.50 12.74 2.81
CA GLN A 154 18.20 11.51 3.25
C GLN A 154 17.92 10.32 2.30
N LEU A 155 16.73 10.25 1.66
CA LEU A 155 16.40 9.26 0.64
C LEU A 155 17.03 9.57 -0.73
N GLY A 156 17.73 10.72 -0.86
CA GLY A 156 18.32 11.18 -2.11
C GLY A 156 17.30 11.73 -3.11
N LEU A 157 16.15 12.22 -2.61
CA LEU A 157 15.14 12.86 -3.47
C LEU A 157 15.56 14.30 -3.78
N GLU A 158 15.20 14.76 -4.98
CA GLU A 158 15.60 16.08 -5.49
C GLU A 158 14.42 16.85 -6.10
N GLY A 159 14.58 18.15 -6.24
CA GLY A 159 13.68 19.04 -6.96
C GLY A 159 12.22 18.90 -6.50
N LYS A 160 11.31 18.62 -7.42
CA LYS A 160 9.87 18.49 -7.15
C LYS A 160 9.54 17.31 -6.20
N GLN A 161 10.37 16.26 -6.19
CA GLN A 161 10.16 15.09 -5.37
C GLN A 161 10.18 15.40 -3.87
N VAL A 162 11.04 16.32 -3.44
CA VAL A 162 11.14 16.75 -2.03
C VAL A 162 9.82 17.36 -1.55
N ALA A 163 9.21 18.22 -2.36
CA ALA A 163 7.93 18.85 -2.04
C ALA A 163 6.77 17.83 -2.05
N GLN A 164 6.78 16.92 -3.03
CA GLN A 164 5.79 15.85 -3.12
C GLN A 164 5.89 14.89 -1.91
N PHE A 165 7.11 14.47 -1.55
CA PHE A 165 7.34 13.59 -0.41
C PHE A 165 6.88 14.26 0.89
N ALA A 166 7.23 15.52 1.12
CA ALA A 166 6.80 16.26 2.30
C ALA A 166 5.27 16.35 2.40
N LYS A 167 4.58 16.56 1.26
CA LYS A 167 3.11 16.56 1.21
C LYS A 167 2.52 15.18 1.52
N ILE A 168 3.08 14.11 0.96
CA ILE A 168 2.68 12.73 1.24
C ILE A 168 2.88 12.42 2.72
N PHE A 169 4.06 12.71 3.28
CA PHE A 169 4.41 12.49 4.67
C PHE A 169 3.42 13.15 5.64
N VAL A 170 3.14 14.45 5.46
CA VAL A 170 2.19 15.18 6.30
C VAL A 170 0.77 14.64 6.13
N GLY A 171 0.36 14.32 4.90
CA GLY A 171 -0.95 13.74 4.60
C GLY A 171 -1.14 12.38 5.27
N LEU A 172 -0.13 11.50 5.20
CA LEU A 172 -0.17 10.19 5.83
C LEU A 172 -0.13 10.28 7.36
N ALA A 173 0.63 11.23 7.92
CA ALA A 173 0.66 11.45 9.37
C ALA A 173 -0.70 11.94 9.89
N LYS A 174 -1.37 12.82 9.13
CA LYS A 174 -2.73 13.25 9.43
C LYS A 174 -3.71 12.08 9.34
N LEU A 175 -3.64 11.28 8.28
CA LEU A 175 -4.45 10.07 8.12
C LEU A 175 -4.27 9.12 9.30
N PHE A 176 -3.02 8.87 9.70
CA PHE A 176 -2.66 7.99 10.80
C PHE A 176 -3.33 8.41 12.10
N LYS A 177 -3.24 9.69 12.43
CA LYS A 177 -3.82 10.27 13.66
C LYS A 177 -5.35 10.33 13.60
N ASP A 178 -5.92 10.84 12.51
CA ASP A 178 -7.37 11.13 12.41
C ASP A 178 -8.20 9.83 12.35
N HIS A 179 -7.61 8.74 11.90
CA HIS A 179 -8.28 7.45 11.75
C HIS A 179 -7.79 6.36 12.71
N ASP A 180 -7.05 6.76 13.74
CA ASP A 180 -6.57 5.83 14.79
C ASP A 180 -5.85 4.61 14.20
N LEU A 181 -4.88 4.84 13.33
CA LEU A 181 -4.15 3.74 12.72
C LEU A 181 -3.15 3.14 13.72
N ALA A 182 -2.99 1.82 13.67
CA ALA A 182 -1.94 1.09 14.37
C ALA A 182 -0.72 0.84 13.47
N LEU A 183 -0.96 0.72 12.17
CA LEU A 183 0.06 0.55 11.14
C LEU A 183 -0.38 1.29 9.86
N LEU A 184 0.54 1.94 9.23
CA LEU A 184 0.44 2.43 7.87
C LEU A 184 1.72 2.05 7.14
N GLU A 185 1.60 1.43 5.97
CA GLU A 185 2.73 1.04 5.15
C GLU A 185 2.40 1.36 3.69
N VAL A 186 3.28 2.09 3.03
CA VAL A 186 3.29 2.30 1.57
C VAL A 186 4.51 1.56 1.04
N ASN A 187 4.28 0.40 0.43
CA ASN A 187 5.36 -0.48 -0.03
C ASN A 187 4.97 -1.19 -1.34
N PRO A 188 5.46 -0.64 -2.48
CA PRO A 188 6.36 0.49 -2.57
C PRO A 188 5.67 1.87 -2.69
N LEU A 189 6.37 2.91 -2.22
CA LEU A 189 6.24 4.26 -2.71
C LEU A 189 7.18 4.38 -3.91
N VAL A 190 6.68 4.75 -5.08
CA VAL A 190 7.51 4.71 -6.29
C VAL A 190 7.81 6.11 -6.83
N ILE A 191 8.99 6.23 -7.44
CA ILE A 191 9.31 7.32 -8.34
C ILE A 191 8.99 6.81 -9.75
N LYS A 192 8.06 7.48 -10.44
CA LYS A 192 7.73 7.14 -11.83
C LYS A 192 8.80 7.65 -12.80
N ALA A 193 8.77 7.17 -14.04
CA ALA A 193 9.69 7.63 -15.09
C ALA A 193 9.64 9.14 -15.35
N ASP A 194 8.48 9.80 -15.12
CA ASP A 194 8.31 11.25 -15.21
C ASP A 194 8.86 12.00 -13.97
N GLY A 195 9.39 11.27 -13.00
CA GLY A 195 9.95 11.77 -11.76
C GLY A 195 8.94 12.10 -10.67
N ASP A 196 7.65 11.83 -10.87
CA ASP A 196 6.62 12.02 -9.84
C ASP A 196 6.60 10.87 -8.83
N LEU A 197 6.28 11.19 -7.58
CA LEU A 197 6.03 10.19 -6.55
C LEU A 197 4.61 9.64 -6.64
N HIS A 198 4.48 8.32 -6.48
CA HIS A 198 3.19 7.65 -6.49
C HIS A 198 3.12 6.56 -5.41
N CYS A 199 2.06 6.58 -4.59
CA CYS A 199 1.79 5.51 -3.62
C CYS A 199 1.15 4.33 -4.36
N LEU A 200 1.96 3.32 -4.68
CA LEU A 200 1.53 2.21 -5.54
C LEU A 200 0.68 1.20 -4.77
N ASP A 201 1.12 0.80 -3.59
CA ASP A 201 0.38 -0.10 -2.70
C ASP A 201 0.44 0.41 -1.27
N ALA A 202 -0.66 0.23 -0.53
CA ALA A 202 -0.73 0.64 0.86
C ALA A 202 -1.41 -0.43 1.70
N LYS A 203 -0.83 -0.69 2.88
CA LYS A 203 -1.40 -1.53 3.92
C LYS A 203 -1.70 -0.68 5.15
N ILE A 204 -2.93 -0.74 5.62
CA ILE A 204 -3.40 0.07 6.73
C ILE A 204 -4.09 -0.83 7.75
N ASN A 205 -3.66 -0.76 9.01
CA ASN A 205 -4.36 -1.39 10.12
C ASN A 205 -4.90 -0.30 11.06
N ILE A 206 -6.17 -0.42 11.41
CA ILE A 206 -6.85 0.48 12.34
C ILE A 206 -6.74 -0.14 13.73
N ASP A 207 -6.55 0.69 14.75
CA ASP A 207 -6.60 0.21 16.15
C ASP A 207 -8.02 -0.31 16.46
N ALA A 208 -8.13 -1.60 16.72
CA ALA A 208 -9.40 -2.25 17.04
C ALA A 208 -10.09 -1.60 18.24
N ASN A 209 -9.33 -1.08 19.21
CA ASN A 209 -9.87 -0.40 20.38
C ASN A 209 -10.48 0.97 20.05
N ALA A 210 -10.14 1.55 18.91
CA ALA A 210 -10.66 2.85 18.47
C ALA A 210 -11.88 2.73 17.53
N MET A 211 -12.28 1.52 17.13
CA MET A 211 -13.35 1.30 16.15
C MET A 211 -14.70 1.90 16.56
N TYR A 212 -14.95 2.07 17.88
CA TYR A 212 -16.20 2.67 18.37
C TYR A 212 -16.37 4.13 17.92
N ARG A 213 -15.26 4.87 17.71
CA ARG A 213 -15.24 6.26 17.27
C ARG A 213 -14.96 6.43 15.76
N GLN A 214 -14.79 5.33 15.02
CA GLN A 214 -14.53 5.28 13.58
C GLN A 214 -15.69 4.60 12.82
N PRO A 215 -16.95 5.10 12.89
CA PRO A 215 -18.10 4.38 12.34
C PRO A 215 -18.04 4.19 10.83
N LYS A 216 -17.42 5.12 10.10
CA LYS A 216 -17.22 5.00 8.65
C LYS A 216 -16.26 3.87 8.29
N LEU A 217 -15.27 3.60 9.13
CA LEU A 217 -14.29 2.54 8.88
C LEU A 217 -14.83 1.16 9.20
N LYS A 218 -15.86 1.05 10.03
CA LYS A 218 -16.56 -0.22 10.28
C LYS A 218 -17.12 -0.85 9.02
N THR A 219 -17.47 -0.04 8.00
CA THR A 219 -17.99 -0.56 6.72
C THR A 219 -16.95 -1.32 5.90
N PHE A 220 -15.65 -1.14 6.21
CA PHE A 220 -14.56 -1.88 5.58
C PHE A 220 -14.16 -3.13 6.36
N HIS A 221 -14.80 -3.40 7.51
CA HIS A 221 -14.52 -4.56 8.32
C HIS A 221 -15.07 -5.82 7.66
N ASP A 222 -14.18 -6.70 7.24
CA ASP A 222 -14.55 -7.99 6.65
C ASP A 222 -14.67 -9.04 7.75
N LEU A 223 -15.91 -9.43 8.06
CA LEU A 223 -16.21 -10.42 9.10
C LEU A 223 -15.65 -11.82 8.78
N SER A 224 -15.34 -12.11 7.50
CA SER A 224 -14.76 -13.39 7.11
C SER A 224 -13.32 -13.59 7.62
N LEU A 225 -12.68 -12.50 8.08
CA LEU A 225 -11.30 -12.48 8.59
C LEU A 225 -11.20 -12.51 10.12
N ILE A 226 -12.32 -12.58 10.82
CA ILE A 226 -12.31 -12.75 12.28
C ILE A 226 -11.92 -14.20 12.57
N HIS A 227 -10.66 -14.41 12.91
CA HIS A 227 -10.24 -15.62 13.57
C HIS A 227 -10.63 -15.53 15.05
N ILE A 228 -11.59 -16.33 15.43
CA ILE A 228 -11.95 -16.54 16.85
C ILE A 228 -10.90 -17.45 17.50
#